data_b8869ee1d88fdb40df1cdd71ff31b145
#
_entry.id   b8869ee1d88fdb40df1cdd71ff31b145
#
_cell.length_a   1.000
_cell.length_b   1.000
_cell.length_c   1.000
_cell.angle_alpha   90.00
_cell.angle_beta   90.00
_cell.angle_gamma   90.00
#
_symmetry.space_group_name_H-M   'P 1'
#
loop_
_entity.id
_entity.type
_entity.pdbx_description
1 polymer ?
#
loop_
_entity_poly.entity_id
_entity_poly.type
_entity_poly.pdbx_seq_one_letter_code
_entity_poly.pdbx_strand_id
1 'polypeptide(L)'
;MSYLRVPPVLEGEPDPGRIARHIFGAADWRRRGAPGLFELGWAWQAMHYLVTGDPWDGRQPEADVVCGGRLLTEDGADELGMDVIFLAPDRVKPAADHLAATPFAEVARRYDPAAMGRAGVQDAGRLDGGARDGLFKPAYAGLTEFFAAAAAEGQAVYKVMA
;
A
#
# COMPACT_ATOMS: atom_id res chain seq x y z
N MET A 1 0.77 -7.67 0.49
CA MET A 1 1.38 -6.45 -0.07
C MET A 1 2.30 -5.83 0.94
N SER A 2 3.47 -5.45 0.52
CA SER A 2 4.49 -4.77 1.35
C SER A 2 4.74 -3.36 0.80
N TYR A 3 4.98 -2.41 1.69
CA TYR A 3 5.28 -1.01 1.39
C TYR A 3 6.67 -0.66 1.87
N LEU A 4 7.45 0.04 1.06
CA LEU A 4 8.78 0.50 1.42
C LEU A 4 8.92 1.99 1.10
N ARG A 5 9.59 2.71 2.01
CA ARG A 5 10.07 4.08 1.77
C ARG A 5 11.48 4.04 1.17
N VAL A 6 11.85 5.08 0.44
CA VAL A 6 13.19 5.17 -0.14
C VAL A 6 14.24 5.23 0.98
N PRO A 7 15.25 4.34 0.99
CA PRO A 7 16.35 4.45 1.94
C PRO A 7 17.14 5.76 1.73
N PRO A 8 17.67 6.37 2.81
CA PRO A 8 18.47 7.60 2.71
C PRO A 8 19.64 7.51 1.73
N VAL A 9 20.27 6.33 1.59
CA VAL A 9 21.38 6.10 0.66
C VAL A 9 21.00 6.26 -0.81
N LEU A 10 19.71 6.22 -1.14
CA LEU A 10 19.17 6.38 -2.49
C LEU A 10 18.46 7.74 -2.69
N GLU A 11 18.52 8.61 -1.70
CA GLU A 11 18.04 9.99 -1.86
C GLU A 11 18.82 10.67 -2.99
N GLY A 12 18.06 11.19 -3.97
CA GLY A 12 18.66 11.83 -5.17
C GLY A 12 18.83 10.91 -6.38
N GLU A 13 18.57 9.59 -6.30
CA GLU A 13 18.47 8.76 -7.50
C GLU A 13 17.16 9.10 -8.24
N PRO A 14 17.23 9.63 -9.48
CA PRO A 14 16.05 10.08 -10.21
C PRO A 14 15.26 8.94 -10.88
N ASP A 15 15.87 7.75 -11.04
CA ASP A 15 15.24 6.61 -11.73
C ASP A 15 14.55 5.66 -10.74
N PRO A 16 13.19 5.65 -10.70
CA PRO A 16 12.46 4.74 -9.81
C PRO A 16 12.74 3.27 -10.07
N GLY A 17 13.02 2.88 -11.31
CA GLY A 17 13.38 1.51 -11.65
C GLY A 17 14.72 1.08 -11.05
N ARG A 18 15.71 1.98 -11.00
CA ARG A 18 16.99 1.71 -10.31
C ARG A 18 16.80 1.57 -8.81
N ILE A 19 15.98 2.43 -8.22
CA ILE A 19 15.64 2.34 -6.79
C ILE A 19 14.96 1.00 -6.51
N ALA A 20 13.97 0.61 -7.31
CA ALA A 20 13.27 -0.66 -7.15
C ALA A 20 14.24 -1.86 -7.23
N ARG A 21 15.12 -1.90 -8.23
CA ARG A 21 16.13 -2.96 -8.37
C ARG A 21 17.08 -3.01 -7.17
N HIS A 22 17.49 -1.87 -6.64
CA HIS A 22 18.35 -1.83 -5.46
C HIS A 22 17.66 -2.37 -4.23
N ILE A 23 16.41 -1.91 -3.97
CA ILE A 23 15.66 -2.32 -2.77
C ILE A 23 15.32 -3.82 -2.84
N PHE A 24 14.69 -4.24 -3.95
CA PHE A 24 14.09 -5.57 -4.06
C PHE A 24 15.05 -6.63 -4.59
N GLY A 25 16.16 -6.24 -5.20
CA GLY A 25 17.23 -7.15 -5.61
C GLY A 25 18.04 -7.72 -4.44
N ALA A 26 17.95 -7.11 -3.25
CA ALA A 26 18.55 -7.65 -2.05
C ALA A 26 17.73 -8.83 -1.50
N ALA A 27 18.38 -9.98 -1.23
CA ALA A 27 17.71 -11.20 -0.78
C ALA A 27 16.97 -11.05 0.57
N ASP A 28 17.25 -10.02 1.32
CA ASP A 28 16.74 -9.79 2.68
C ASP A 28 15.85 -8.55 2.83
N TRP A 29 15.37 -7.97 1.73
CA TRP A 29 14.53 -6.77 1.79
C TRP A 29 13.25 -6.95 2.63
N ARG A 30 12.76 -8.21 2.76
CA ARG A 30 11.62 -8.58 3.62
C ARG A 30 11.98 -8.79 5.07
N ARG A 31 13.20 -8.49 5.50
CA ARG A 31 13.57 -8.67 6.91
C ARG A 31 12.64 -7.88 7.80
N ARG A 32 11.96 -8.57 8.73
CA ARG A 32 11.08 -7.93 9.71
C ARG A 32 11.82 -6.86 10.49
N GLY A 33 11.20 -5.66 10.58
CA GLY A 33 11.79 -4.53 11.27
C GLY A 33 12.81 -3.74 10.43
N ALA A 34 12.91 -3.98 9.12
CA ALA A 34 13.68 -3.10 8.24
C ALA A 34 13.10 -1.68 8.31
N PRO A 35 13.92 -0.64 8.50
CA PRO A 35 13.45 0.73 8.52
C PRO A 35 12.66 1.06 7.23
N GLY A 36 11.48 1.65 7.39
CA GLY A 36 10.65 2.03 6.26
C GLY A 36 9.88 0.90 5.58
N LEU A 37 9.85 -0.31 6.16
CA LEU A 37 9.01 -1.42 5.71
C LEU A 37 7.69 -1.45 6.49
N PHE A 38 6.56 -1.54 5.77
CA PHE A 38 5.25 -1.82 6.32
C PHE A 38 4.60 -2.98 5.55
N GLU A 39 4.02 -3.94 6.25
CA GLU A 39 3.36 -5.10 5.63
C GLU A 39 1.85 -5.08 5.89
N LEU A 40 1.06 -4.94 4.83
CA LEU A 40 -0.40 -5.04 4.86
C LEU A 40 -0.89 -6.51 4.80
N GLY A 41 -0.03 -7.41 4.30
CA GLY A 41 -0.34 -8.83 4.21
C GLY A 41 -1.32 -9.19 3.09
N TRP A 42 -2.01 -10.32 3.26
CA TRP A 42 -2.89 -10.92 2.24
C TRP A 42 -4.20 -10.15 2.02
N ALA A 43 -4.69 -9.43 3.02
CA ALA A 43 -5.97 -8.74 2.96
C ALA A 43 -5.88 -7.34 2.30
N TRP A 44 -4.82 -7.09 1.53
CA TRP A 44 -4.57 -5.78 0.91
C TRP A 44 -5.71 -5.33 -0.02
N GLN A 45 -6.29 -6.24 -0.80
CA GLN A 45 -7.38 -5.89 -1.72
C GLN A 45 -8.67 -5.55 -0.97
N ALA A 46 -8.94 -6.25 0.13
CA ALA A 46 -10.05 -5.90 1.00
C ALA A 46 -9.86 -4.53 1.66
N MET A 47 -8.61 -4.18 2.06
CA MET A 47 -8.29 -2.83 2.53
C MET A 47 -8.50 -1.79 1.43
N HIS A 48 -8.08 -2.09 0.19
CA HIS A 48 -8.34 -1.21 -0.95
C HIS A 48 -9.83 -0.94 -1.12
N TYR A 49 -10.64 -2.01 -1.10
CA TYR A 49 -12.09 -1.89 -1.17
C TYR A 49 -12.69 -1.05 -0.02
N LEU A 50 -12.21 -1.21 1.20
CA LEU A 50 -12.65 -0.39 2.33
C LEU A 50 -12.39 1.10 2.10
N VAL A 51 -11.22 1.42 1.55
CA VAL A 51 -10.82 2.82 1.30
C VAL A 51 -11.57 3.41 0.11
N THR A 52 -11.67 2.70 -1.01
CA THR A 52 -12.20 3.24 -2.28
C THR A 52 -13.65 2.88 -2.57
N GLY A 53 -14.13 1.72 -2.11
CA GLY A 53 -15.41 1.11 -2.47
C GLY A 53 -15.33 0.23 -3.72
N ASP A 54 -14.15 0.03 -4.31
CA ASP A 54 -13.88 -0.80 -5.47
C ASP A 54 -12.70 -1.74 -5.19
N PRO A 55 -12.68 -2.99 -5.73
CA PRO A 55 -11.59 -3.93 -5.47
C PRO A 55 -10.26 -3.58 -6.17
N TRP A 56 -10.26 -2.76 -7.23
CA TRP A 56 -9.09 -2.43 -8.04
C TRP A 56 -8.94 -0.96 -8.34
N ASP A 57 -10.06 -0.29 -8.61
CA ASP A 57 -10.11 1.10 -9.03
C ASP A 57 -10.39 2.04 -7.86
N GLY A 58 -10.33 3.34 -8.13
CA GLY A 58 -10.67 4.37 -7.17
C GLY A 58 -10.19 5.73 -7.63
N ARG A 59 -10.73 6.76 -6.99
CA ARG A 59 -10.26 8.14 -7.20
C ARG A 59 -8.99 8.39 -6.40
N GLN A 60 -8.19 9.33 -6.86
CA GLN A 60 -7.12 9.89 -6.05
C GLN A 60 -7.70 10.89 -5.05
N PRO A 61 -7.19 10.92 -3.80
CA PRO A 61 -6.00 10.21 -3.32
C PRO A 61 -6.28 8.82 -2.72
N GLU A 62 -7.54 8.37 -2.60
CA GLU A 62 -7.91 7.13 -1.92
C GLU A 62 -7.26 5.90 -2.57
N ALA A 63 -7.28 5.82 -3.90
CA ALA A 63 -6.68 4.71 -4.64
C ALA A 63 -5.16 4.61 -4.38
N ASP A 64 -4.49 5.75 -4.14
CA ASP A 64 -3.05 5.82 -3.92
C ASP A 64 -2.60 5.15 -2.62
N VAL A 65 -3.53 4.95 -1.69
CA VAL A 65 -3.21 4.26 -0.42
C VAL A 65 -2.80 2.82 -0.67
N VAL A 66 -3.47 2.10 -1.59
CA VAL A 66 -3.18 0.68 -1.86
C VAL A 66 -2.77 0.45 -3.32
N CYS A 67 -3.69 0.46 -4.27
CA CYS A 67 -3.41 0.03 -5.65
C CYS A 67 -2.88 1.13 -6.57
N GLY A 68 -3.12 2.41 -6.24
CA GLY A 68 -2.71 3.52 -7.11
C GLY A 68 -1.20 3.71 -7.17
N GLY A 69 -0.76 4.37 -8.23
CA GLY A 69 0.65 4.60 -8.54
C GLY A 69 0.96 4.19 -9.98
N ARG A 70 2.25 4.15 -10.32
CA ARG A 70 2.75 3.67 -11.62
C ARG A 70 3.35 2.27 -11.47
N LEU A 71 2.87 1.32 -12.26
CA LEU A 71 3.45 -0.02 -12.30
C LEU A 71 4.81 0.05 -13.00
N LEU A 72 5.87 -0.36 -12.31
CA LEU A 72 7.25 -0.34 -12.82
C LEU A 72 7.59 -1.59 -13.64
N THR A 73 6.81 -2.67 -13.54
CA THR A 73 7.01 -3.91 -14.31
C THR A 73 6.89 -3.67 -15.82
N GLU A 74 6.07 -2.72 -16.26
CA GLU A 74 5.94 -2.32 -17.67
C GLU A 74 7.23 -1.67 -18.21
N ASP A 75 8.10 -1.17 -17.33
CA ASP A 75 9.37 -0.52 -17.67
C ASP A 75 10.58 -1.48 -17.54
N GLY A 76 10.37 -2.79 -17.57
CA GLY A 76 11.44 -3.79 -17.49
C GLY A 76 11.79 -4.23 -16.06
N ALA A 77 10.94 -3.94 -15.08
CA ALA A 77 11.09 -4.43 -13.71
C ALA A 77 10.73 -5.92 -13.54
N ASP A 78 10.40 -6.62 -14.63
CA ASP A 78 10.14 -8.07 -14.67
C ASP A 78 11.31 -8.92 -14.15
N GLU A 79 12.53 -8.38 -14.19
CA GLU A 79 13.73 -9.02 -13.61
C GLU A 79 13.57 -9.31 -12.10
N LEU A 80 12.67 -8.60 -11.41
CA LEU A 80 12.43 -8.77 -9.99
C LEU A 80 11.45 -9.92 -9.67
N GLY A 81 10.72 -10.42 -10.67
CA GLY A 81 9.71 -11.48 -10.51
C GLY A 81 8.55 -11.07 -9.60
N MET A 82 8.26 -9.77 -9.50
CA MET A 82 7.19 -9.21 -8.66
C MET A 82 6.66 -7.90 -9.24
N ASP A 83 5.39 -7.62 -8.99
CA ASP A 83 4.79 -6.35 -9.38
C ASP A 83 5.16 -5.25 -8.39
N VAL A 84 5.86 -4.24 -8.89
CA VAL A 84 6.29 -3.07 -8.12
C VAL A 84 5.52 -1.84 -8.58
N ILE A 85 4.78 -1.24 -7.67
CA ILE A 85 4.06 0.02 -7.89
C ILE A 85 4.85 1.16 -7.24
N PHE A 86 5.16 2.18 -8.01
CA PHE A 86 5.80 3.41 -7.57
C PHE A 86 4.76 4.51 -7.34
N LEU A 87 4.78 5.11 -6.15
CA LEU A 87 4.00 6.29 -5.81
C LEU A 87 4.95 7.46 -5.56
N ALA A 88 4.88 8.48 -6.42
CA ALA A 88 5.74 9.66 -6.34
C ALA A 88 5.43 10.53 -5.10
N PRO A 89 6.40 11.31 -4.59
CA PRO A 89 6.23 12.10 -3.36
C PRO A 89 5.05 13.10 -3.40
N ASP A 90 4.77 13.69 -4.56
CA ASP A 90 3.64 14.60 -4.77
C ASP A 90 2.27 13.92 -4.64
N ARG A 91 2.21 12.59 -4.79
CA ARG A 91 1.02 11.77 -4.57
C ARG A 91 0.98 11.16 -3.16
N VAL A 92 2.15 10.95 -2.53
CA VAL A 92 2.24 10.42 -1.15
C VAL A 92 1.61 11.40 -0.16
N LYS A 93 1.86 12.70 -0.29
CA LYS A 93 1.30 13.69 0.63
C LYS A 93 -0.23 13.73 0.60
N PRO A 94 -0.92 13.84 -0.54
CA PRO A 94 -2.39 13.77 -0.57
C PRO A 94 -2.97 12.47 0.01
N ALA A 95 -2.31 11.33 -0.22
CA ALA A 95 -2.72 10.05 0.37
C ALA A 95 -2.59 10.05 1.90
N ALA A 96 -1.50 10.61 2.44
CA ALA A 96 -1.30 10.79 3.87
C ALA A 96 -2.36 11.73 4.49
N ASP A 97 -2.64 12.85 3.84
CA ASP A 97 -3.64 13.81 4.28
C ASP A 97 -5.04 13.17 4.29
N HIS A 98 -5.38 12.37 3.29
CA HIS A 98 -6.63 11.61 3.23
C HIS A 98 -6.75 10.62 4.39
N LEU A 99 -5.72 9.81 4.64
CA LEU A 99 -5.71 8.86 5.76
C LEU A 99 -5.86 9.56 7.11
N ALA A 100 -5.19 10.69 7.30
CA ALA A 100 -5.28 11.47 8.54
C ALA A 100 -6.66 12.11 8.74
N ALA A 101 -7.33 12.51 7.66
CA ALA A 101 -8.64 13.14 7.69
C ALA A 101 -9.80 12.14 7.79
N THR A 102 -9.59 10.87 7.43
CA THR A 102 -10.62 9.85 7.34
C THR A 102 -10.51 8.85 8.49
N PRO A 103 -11.36 8.90 9.51
CA PRO A 103 -11.33 7.94 10.61
C PRO A 103 -11.62 6.52 10.11
N PHE A 104 -10.98 5.51 10.73
CA PHE A 104 -11.24 4.10 10.40
C PHE A 104 -12.73 3.74 10.43
N ALA A 105 -13.49 4.29 11.38
CA ALA A 105 -14.94 4.04 11.48
C ALA A 105 -15.71 4.42 10.20
N GLU A 106 -15.20 5.38 9.42
CA GLU A 106 -15.82 5.78 8.16
C GLU A 106 -15.58 4.73 7.06
N VAL A 107 -14.32 4.34 6.84
CA VAL A 107 -13.99 3.30 5.86
C VAL A 107 -14.58 1.94 6.23
N ALA A 108 -14.66 1.63 7.53
CA ALA A 108 -15.24 0.40 8.05
C ALA A 108 -16.75 0.26 7.80
N ARG A 109 -17.45 1.32 7.40
CA ARG A 109 -18.86 1.22 6.97
C ARG A 109 -19.05 0.35 5.74
N ARG A 110 -18.00 0.19 4.93
CA ARG A 110 -18.00 -0.69 3.75
C ARG A 110 -17.68 -2.14 4.08
N TYR A 111 -17.40 -2.46 5.36
CA TYR A 111 -17.08 -3.82 5.77
C TYR A 111 -18.32 -4.71 5.74
N ASP A 112 -18.44 -5.45 4.65
CA ASP A 112 -19.44 -6.50 4.43
C ASP A 112 -18.75 -7.61 3.60
N PRO A 113 -18.28 -8.71 4.21
CA PRO A 113 -17.60 -9.79 3.48
C PRO A 113 -18.40 -10.36 2.32
N ALA A 114 -19.74 -10.41 2.44
CA ALA A 114 -20.59 -10.92 1.37
C ALA A 114 -20.65 -9.92 0.20
N ALA A 115 -20.76 -8.62 0.48
CA ALA A 115 -20.71 -7.59 -0.55
C ALA A 115 -19.31 -7.53 -1.21
N MET A 116 -18.24 -7.61 -0.43
CA MET A 116 -16.86 -7.69 -0.92
C MET A 116 -16.67 -8.88 -1.87
N GLY A 117 -17.17 -10.07 -1.50
CA GLY A 117 -17.10 -11.24 -2.36
C GLY A 117 -17.86 -11.07 -3.67
N ARG A 118 -19.05 -10.46 -3.63
CA ARG A 118 -19.81 -10.13 -4.86
C ARG A 118 -19.11 -9.10 -5.74
N ALA A 119 -18.35 -8.19 -5.14
CA ALA A 119 -17.54 -7.21 -5.86
C ALA A 119 -16.24 -7.79 -6.43
N GLY A 120 -15.88 -9.04 -6.12
CA GLY A 120 -14.68 -9.68 -6.62
C GLY A 120 -13.43 -9.46 -5.76
N VAL A 121 -13.59 -9.05 -4.49
CA VAL A 121 -12.47 -8.99 -3.54
C VAL A 121 -11.97 -10.40 -3.26
N GLN A 122 -10.68 -10.63 -3.52
CA GLN A 122 -10.04 -11.92 -3.29
C GLN A 122 -10.07 -12.28 -1.80
N ASP A 123 -10.20 -13.57 -1.51
CA ASP A 123 -10.22 -14.09 -0.14
C ASP A 123 -11.29 -13.48 0.79
N ALA A 124 -12.32 -12.79 0.25
CA ALA A 124 -13.40 -12.23 1.07
C ALA A 124 -14.10 -13.29 1.94
N GLY A 125 -14.16 -14.55 1.47
CA GLY A 125 -14.71 -15.67 2.23
C GLY A 125 -13.91 -16.06 3.48
N ARG A 126 -12.70 -15.56 3.67
CA ARG A 126 -11.87 -15.74 4.87
C ARG A 126 -12.12 -14.66 5.94
N LEU A 127 -12.88 -13.62 5.58
CA LEU A 127 -13.18 -12.51 6.48
C LEU A 127 -14.39 -12.86 7.35
N ASP A 128 -14.26 -12.67 8.63
CA ASP A 128 -15.32 -12.86 9.62
C ASP A 128 -15.68 -11.56 10.35
N GLY A 129 -16.63 -11.61 11.27
CA GLY A 129 -17.04 -10.44 12.04
C GLY A 129 -15.94 -9.82 12.90
N GLY A 130 -14.90 -10.57 13.26
CA GLY A 130 -13.76 -10.09 14.05
C GLY A 130 -12.69 -9.38 13.21
N ALA A 131 -12.62 -9.67 11.90
CA ALA A 131 -11.57 -9.14 11.04
C ALA A 131 -11.62 -7.61 10.90
N ARG A 132 -12.80 -6.99 10.97
CA ARG A 132 -12.95 -5.53 10.95
C ARG A 132 -12.07 -4.86 12.00
N ASP A 133 -12.19 -5.27 13.23
CA ASP A 133 -11.50 -4.63 14.36
C ASP A 133 -10.15 -5.29 14.68
N GLY A 134 -9.99 -6.58 14.42
CA GLY A 134 -8.76 -7.33 14.72
C GLY A 134 -7.72 -7.28 13.61
N LEU A 135 -8.11 -7.15 12.34
CA LEU A 135 -7.20 -7.11 11.20
C LEU A 135 -7.12 -5.72 10.57
N PHE A 136 -8.27 -5.16 10.15
CA PHE A 136 -8.26 -3.92 9.37
C PHE A 136 -8.00 -2.67 10.19
N LYS A 137 -8.50 -2.58 11.41
CA LYS A 137 -8.29 -1.39 12.24
C LYS A 137 -6.81 -1.15 12.55
N PRO A 138 -6.03 -2.12 13.05
CA PRO A 138 -4.60 -1.93 13.26
C PRO A 138 -3.83 -1.74 11.94
N ALA A 139 -4.21 -2.41 10.86
CA ALA A 139 -3.60 -2.23 9.54
C ALA A 139 -3.82 -0.81 9.00
N TYR A 140 -5.01 -0.25 9.16
CA TYR A 140 -5.33 1.12 8.75
C TYR A 140 -4.52 2.15 9.57
N ALA A 141 -4.39 1.94 10.88
CA ALA A 141 -3.55 2.79 11.72
C ALA A 141 -2.08 2.74 11.27
N GLY A 142 -1.55 1.54 11.01
CA GLY A 142 -0.19 1.37 10.49
C GLY A 142 0.04 2.04 9.12
N LEU A 143 -0.94 1.95 8.20
CA LEU A 143 -0.90 2.69 6.93
C LEU A 143 -0.87 4.20 7.16
N THR A 144 -1.70 4.71 8.07
CA THR A 144 -1.75 6.14 8.40
C THR A 144 -0.39 6.63 8.91
N GLU A 145 0.22 5.90 9.84
CA GLU A 145 1.55 6.22 10.38
C GLU A 145 2.65 6.14 9.30
N PHE A 146 2.62 5.10 8.47
CA PHE A 146 3.59 4.90 7.39
C PHE A 146 3.55 6.03 6.35
N PHE A 147 2.34 6.39 5.87
CA PHE A 147 2.18 7.47 4.90
C PHE A 147 2.50 8.85 5.50
N ALA A 148 2.14 9.10 6.76
CA ALA A 148 2.50 10.32 7.46
C ALA A 148 4.03 10.49 7.55
N ALA A 149 4.75 9.43 7.89
CA ALA A 149 6.22 9.46 7.95
C ALA A 149 6.84 9.66 6.56
N ALA A 150 6.34 8.98 5.52
CA ALA A 150 6.81 9.16 4.14
C ALA A 150 6.59 10.60 3.65
N ALA A 151 5.42 11.17 3.93
CA ALA A 151 5.09 12.54 3.54
C ALA A 151 5.94 13.59 4.27
N ALA A 152 6.20 13.38 5.58
CA ALA A 152 7.03 14.29 6.37
C ALA A 152 8.48 14.35 5.87
N GLU A 153 8.99 13.25 5.34
CA GLU A 153 10.34 13.13 4.78
C GLU A 153 10.39 13.42 3.26
N GLY A 154 9.25 13.73 2.61
CA GLY A 154 9.17 13.97 1.17
C GLY A 154 9.54 12.75 0.32
N GLN A 155 9.31 11.54 0.83
CA GLN A 155 9.73 10.31 0.20
C GLN A 155 8.68 9.73 -0.75
N ALA A 156 9.16 9.03 -1.77
CA ALA A 156 8.33 8.12 -2.57
C ALA A 156 8.00 6.85 -1.79
N VAL A 157 6.92 6.18 -2.21
CA VAL A 157 6.52 4.88 -1.65
C VAL A 157 6.54 3.83 -2.77
N TYR A 158 7.15 2.69 -2.47
CA TYR A 158 7.16 1.50 -3.32
C TYR A 158 6.24 0.44 -2.70
N LYS A 159 5.34 -0.10 -3.50
CA LYS A 159 4.39 -1.14 -3.08
C LYS A 159 4.63 -2.40 -3.88
N VAL A 160 4.66 -3.55 -3.22
CA VAL A 160 4.94 -4.84 -3.84
C VAL A 160 3.80 -5.80 -3.57
N MET A 161 3.25 -6.35 -4.65
CA MET A 161 2.34 -7.49 -4.61
C MET A 161 3.16 -8.77 -4.79
N ALA A 162 3.42 -9.48 -3.70
CA ALA A 162 4.18 -10.74 -3.72
C ALA A 162 3.64 -11.71 -2.66
#